data_19a329502099c43faa7c65fc38882669
#
_entry.id   19a329502099c43faa7c65fc38882669
#
_cell.length_a   1.000
_cell.length_b   1.000
_cell.length_c   1.000
_cell.angle_alpha   90.00
_cell.angle_beta   90.00
_cell.angle_gamma   90.00
#
_symmetry.space_group_name_H-M   'P 1'
#
loop_
_entity.id
_entity.type
_entity.pdbx_description
1 polymer ?
#
loop_
_entity_poly.entity_id
_entity_poly.type
_entity_poly.pdbx_seq_one_letter_code
_entity_poly.pdbx_strand_id
1 'polypeptide(L)'
;MRNEKTHFCGYLQTPAGHALGIVSPQPVASWSVAYNLGYQDPPPHWFMGHRIESLNLDLMNALPLPERNPQDLWMLKQGEIKSWTIVLMDINPLGEFEHVIHKATGIPMISIDRTTYVPGETASFEVLSGSKDIKVLDDKGQELKVNIRTQGEGVKQVSCVLPDVGLYTVRVRDNGKETEGI
;
A
#
# COMPACT_ATOMS: atom_id res chain seq x y z
N MET A 1 0.43 -10.87 -1.87
CA MET A 1 -0.18 -10.26 -0.68
C MET A 1 -1.30 -9.37 -1.19
N ARG A 2 -2.50 -9.49 -0.66
CA ARG A 2 -3.65 -8.70 -1.10
C ARG A 2 -3.93 -7.69 0.00
N ASN A 3 -3.64 -6.42 -0.26
CA ASN A 3 -4.01 -5.33 0.64
C ASN A 3 -5.41 -4.87 0.27
N GLU A 4 -6.32 -4.94 1.21
CA GLU A 4 -7.73 -4.64 1.01
C GLU A 4 -8.07 -3.35 1.76
N LYS A 5 -8.95 -2.54 1.15
CA LYS A 5 -9.52 -1.31 1.72
C LYS A 5 -8.53 -0.15 1.94
N THR A 6 -7.34 -0.21 1.37
CA THR A 6 -6.40 0.90 1.40
C THR A 6 -6.23 1.50 0.01
N HIS A 7 -5.74 2.73 -0.05
CA HIS A 7 -5.31 3.27 -1.33
C HIS A 7 -4.17 2.41 -1.87
N PHE A 8 -4.11 2.29 -3.18
CA PHE A 8 -3.03 1.61 -3.87
C PHE A 8 -1.92 2.60 -4.18
N CYS A 9 -0.68 2.19 -3.97
CA CYS A 9 0.49 2.85 -4.54
C CYS A 9 1.53 1.81 -4.98
N GLY A 10 2.11 2.05 -6.14
CA GLY A 10 3.12 1.19 -6.74
C GLY A 10 3.88 1.92 -7.84
N TYR A 11 4.87 1.27 -8.41
CA TYR A 11 5.62 1.82 -9.53
C TYR A 11 6.00 0.74 -10.55
N LEU A 12 6.19 1.20 -11.79
CA LEU A 12 6.79 0.43 -12.87
C LEU A 12 8.14 1.04 -13.19
N GLN A 13 9.20 0.26 -13.15
CA GLN A 13 10.56 0.72 -13.45
C GLN A 13 11.06 0.14 -14.76
N THR A 14 11.63 1.00 -15.58
CA THR A 14 12.32 0.59 -16.81
C THR A 14 13.74 0.09 -16.48
N PRO A 15 14.36 -0.73 -17.35
CA PRO A 15 15.77 -1.12 -17.20
C PRO A 15 16.76 0.06 -17.14
N ALA A 16 16.37 1.22 -17.70
CA ALA A 16 17.16 2.46 -17.66
C ALA A 16 17.04 3.23 -16.33
N GLY A 17 16.22 2.74 -15.38
CA GLY A 17 16.06 3.35 -14.05
C GLY A 17 14.94 4.39 -13.95
N HIS A 18 14.23 4.71 -15.04
CA HIS A 18 13.05 5.57 -14.95
C HIS A 18 11.89 4.83 -14.30
N ALA A 19 11.19 5.48 -13.40
CA ALA A 19 10.06 4.89 -12.70
C ALA A 19 8.77 5.72 -12.91
N LEU A 20 7.68 5.03 -13.26
CA LEU A 20 6.33 5.57 -13.33
C LEU A 20 5.58 5.14 -12.07
N GLY A 21 5.22 6.08 -11.23
CA GLY A 21 4.34 5.86 -10.08
C GLY A 21 2.89 5.77 -10.50
N ILE A 22 2.16 4.84 -9.89
CA ILE A 22 0.72 4.62 -10.10
C ILE A 22 0.06 4.64 -8.73
N VAL A 23 -0.86 5.57 -8.49
CA VAL A 23 -1.45 5.77 -7.17
C VAL A 23 -2.96 5.93 -7.28
N SER A 24 -3.69 5.24 -6.42
CA SER A 24 -5.11 5.50 -6.15
C SER A 24 -5.25 6.17 -4.78
N PRO A 25 -5.56 7.48 -4.71
CA PRO A 25 -5.79 8.16 -3.43
C PRO A 25 -7.05 7.71 -2.70
N GLN A 26 -8.01 7.15 -3.41
CA GLN A 26 -9.18 6.51 -2.82
C GLN A 26 -8.90 5.03 -2.59
N PRO A 27 -9.46 4.45 -1.51
CA PRO A 27 -9.34 3.02 -1.28
C PRO A 27 -9.87 2.20 -2.46
N VAL A 28 -9.12 1.19 -2.87
CA VAL A 28 -9.54 0.17 -3.82
C VAL A 28 -9.96 -1.09 -3.05
N ALA A 29 -10.82 -1.90 -3.64
CA ALA A 29 -11.28 -3.12 -2.99
C ALA A 29 -10.15 -4.16 -2.90
N SER A 30 -9.33 -4.26 -3.94
CA SER A 30 -8.14 -5.11 -3.95
C SER A 30 -7.23 -4.78 -5.13
N TRP A 31 -6.05 -5.34 -5.13
CA TRP A 31 -5.15 -5.28 -6.27
C TRP A 31 -4.40 -6.60 -6.44
N SER A 32 -3.97 -6.88 -7.65
CA SER A 32 -3.12 -8.02 -7.96
C SER A 32 -2.21 -7.74 -9.13
N VAL A 33 -1.07 -8.41 -9.16
CA VAL A 33 -0.17 -8.44 -10.31
C VAL A 33 -0.27 -9.82 -10.94
N ALA A 34 -0.61 -9.87 -12.21
CA ALA A 34 -0.62 -11.09 -12.98
C ALA A 34 0.58 -11.11 -13.93
N TYR A 35 1.26 -12.23 -13.94
CA TYR A 35 2.40 -12.48 -14.80
C TYR A 35 2.11 -13.67 -15.71
N ASN A 36 1.98 -13.41 -17.00
CA ASN A 36 1.71 -14.42 -18.00
C ASN A 36 2.94 -14.67 -18.87
N LEU A 37 3.48 -15.85 -18.81
CA LEU A 37 4.63 -16.25 -19.60
C LEU A 37 4.30 -16.55 -21.08
N GLY A 38 3.05 -16.55 -21.45
CA GLY A 38 2.63 -16.92 -22.80
C GLY A 38 2.86 -18.39 -23.16
N TYR A 39 3.18 -19.21 -22.17
CA TYR A 39 3.37 -20.65 -22.34
C TYR A 39 2.03 -21.37 -22.15
N GLN A 40 1.22 -21.33 -23.16
CA GLN A 40 0.12 -22.28 -23.31
C GLN A 40 0.38 -23.11 -24.57
N ASP A 41 0.12 -24.37 -24.50
CA ASP A 41 0.24 -25.26 -25.67
C ASP A 41 -1.19 -25.68 -26.09
N PRO A 42 -1.71 -25.14 -27.21
CA PRO A 42 -1.13 -24.11 -28.08
C PRO A 42 -1.17 -22.70 -27.44
N PRO A 43 -0.16 -21.87 -27.68
CA PRO A 43 -0.15 -20.51 -27.15
C PRO A 43 -1.31 -19.70 -27.77
N PRO A 44 -1.97 -18.84 -27.02
CA PRO A 44 -2.95 -17.92 -27.56
C PRO A 44 -2.29 -17.05 -28.64
N HIS A 45 -2.90 -16.97 -29.81
CA HIS A 45 -2.31 -16.28 -30.98
C HIS A 45 -1.92 -14.82 -30.71
N TRP A 46 -2.59 -14.18 -29.76
CA TRP A 46 -2.35 -12.78 -29.44
C TRP A 46 -1.15 -12.57 -28.47
N PHE A 47 -0.66 -13.60 -27.78
CA PHE A 47 0.51 -13.50 -26.93
C PHE A 47 1.83 -13.68 -27.69
N MET A 48 1.87 -14.54 -28.67
CA MET A 48 3.04 -14.83 -29.52
C MET A 48 4.35 -14.99 -28.73
N GLY A 49 4.29 -15.58 -27.54
CA GLY A 49 5.45 -15.74 -26.67
C GLY A 49 5.92 -14.49 -25.91
N HIS A 50 5.19 -13.39 -25.97
CA HIS A 50 5.51 -12.19 -25.20
C HIS A 50 5.14 -12.35 -23.73
N ARG A 51 5.98 -11.79 -22.86
CA ARG A 51 5.67 -11.61 -21.45
C ARG A 51 4.62 -10.52 -21.31
N ILE A 52 3.58 -10.82 -20.55
CA ILE A 52 2.58 -9.82 -20.16
C ILE A 52 2.56 -9.74 -18.65
N GLU A 53 2.82 -8.56 -18.16
CA GLU A 53 2.61 -8.20 -16.77
C GLU A 53 1.40 -7.27 -16.73
N SER A 54 0.43 -7.58 -15.89
CA SER A 54 -0.74 -6.73 -15.69
C SER A 54 -0.93 -6.40 -14.23
N LEU A 55 -1.14 -5.13 -13.95
CA LEU A 55 -1.64 -4.65 -12.67
C LEU A 55 -3.16 -4.56 -12.76
N ASN A 56 -3.85 -5.29 -11.91
CA ASN A 56 -5.29 -5.24 -11.81
C ASN A 56 -5.67 -4.52 -10.52
N LEU A 57 -6.52 -3.50 -10.65
CA LEU A 57 -7.12 -2.77 -9.53
C LEU A 57 -8.61 -3.09 -9.51
N ASP A 58 -9.04 -3.83 -8.50
CA ASP A 58 -10.46 -4.07 -8.27
C ASP A 58 -11.02 -2.88 -7.49
N LEU A 59 -11.75 -2.03 -8.15
CA LEU A 59 -12.31 -0.81 -7.54
C LEU A 59 -13.45 -1.13 -6.57
N MET A 60 -14.19 -2.20 -6.84
CA MET A 60 -15.30 -2.70 -6.01
C MET A 60 -15.26 -4.23 -5.94
N ASN A 61 -15.61 -4.79 -4.79
CA ASN A 61 -15.90 -6.21 -4.68
C ASN A 61 -17.39 -6.43 -5.02
N ALA A 62 -17.67 -6.99 -6.19
CA ALA A 62 -19.02 -7.30 -6.64
C ALA A 62 -19.43 -8.77 -6.42
N LEU A 63 -18.46 -9.65 -6.18
CA LEU A 63 -18.67 -11.08 -5.97
C LEU A 63 -18.05 -11.52 -4.64
N PRO A 64 -18.63 -12.54 -3.98
CA PRO A 64 -18.04 -13.11 -2.78
C PRO A 64 -16.60 -13.56 -3.01
N LEU A 65 -15.72 -13.18 -2.11
CA LEU A 65 -14.33 -13.61 -2.08
C LEU A 65 -14.21 -14.96 -1.34
N PRO A 66 -13.10 -15.70 -1.50
CA PRO A 66 -12.81 -16.85 -0.66
C PRO A 66 -12.90 -16.45 0.83
N GLU A 67 -13.36 -17.36 1.70
CA GLU A 67 -13.65 -17.11 3.12
C GLU A 67 -12.50 -16.45 3.89
N ARG A 68 -11.26 -16.71 3.47
CA ARG A 68 -10.06 -16.09 4.05
C ARG A 68 -9.88 -14.59 3.78
N ASN A 69 -10.72 -14.02 2.91
CA ASN A 69 -10.67 -12.59 2.57
C ASN A 69 -11.90 -11.89 3.16
N PRO A 70 -11.79 -10.59 3.49
CA PRO A 70 -12.94 -9.79 3.92
C PRO A 70 -14.06 -9.84 2.88
N GLN A 71 -15.30 -10.02 3.34
CA GLN A 71 -16.49 -10.09 2.50
C GLN A 71 -17.15 -8.71 2.33
N ASP A 72 -16.37 -7.74 1.91
CA ASP A 72 -16.83 -6.37 1.73
C ASP A 72 -17.42 -6.17 0.33
N LEU A 73 -18.65 -6.58 0.16
CA LEU A 73 -19.36 -6.47 -1.10
C LEU A 73 -19.97 -5.10 -1.28
N TRP A 74 -19.86 -4.56 -2.47
CA TRP A 74 -20.50 -3.30 -2.84
C TRP A 74 -21.44 -3.49 -4.03
N MET A 75 -22.65 -2.98 -3.90
CA MET A 75 -23.62 -2.87 -4.99
C MET A 75 -23.94 -1.40 -5.26
N LEU A 76 -23.79 -0.94 -6.50
CA LEU A 76 -24.30 0.35 -6.92
C LEU A 76 -25.82 0.28 -7.06
N LYS A 77 -26.51 1.18 -6.40
CA LYS A 77 -27.97 1.35 -6.57
C LYS A 77 -28.29 2.11 -7.85
N GLN A 78 -29.51 2.00 -8.33
CA GLN A 78 -29.95 2.76 -9.50
C GLN A 78 -29.74 4.27 -9.26
N GLY A 79 -29.00 4.92 -10.16
CA GLY A 79 -28.66 6.35 -10.09
C GLY A 79 -27.47 6.68 -9.19
N GLU A 80 -26.89 5.70 -8.49
CA GLU A 80 -25.67 5.90 -7.71
C GLU A 80 -24.44 5.98 -8.63
N ILE A 81 -23.54 6.92 -8.34
CA ILE A 81 -22.28 7.09 -9.05
C ILE A 81 -21.14 6.98 -8.01
N LYS A 82 -20.13 6.19 -8.32
CA LYS A 82 -18.91 6.12 -7.57
C LYS A 82 -17.72 6.40 -8.49
N SER A 83 -16.76 7.18 -8.02
CA SER A 83 -15.61 7.61 -8.83
C SER A 83 -14.31 7.27 -8.13
N TRP A 84 -13.30 6.95 -8.90
CA TRP A 84 -11.92 6.77 -8.45
C TRP A 84 -10.98 7.61 -9.31
N THR A 85 -9.93 8.07 -8.71
CA THR A 85 -8.86 8.79 -9.40
C THR A 85 -7.61 7.91 -9.40
N ILE A 86 -7.02 7.72 -10.56
CA ILE A 86 -5.70 7.11 -10.69
C ILE A 86 -4.73 8.21 -11.10
N VAL A 87 -3.71 8.40 -10.28
CA VAL A 87 -2.64 9.39 -10.53
C VAL A 87 -1.42 8.66 -11.07
N LEU A 88 -0.94 9.11 -12.22
CA LEU A 88 0.32 8.67 -12.81
C LEU A 88 1.34 9.79 -12.64
N MET A 89 2.54 9.44 -12.20
CA MET A 89 3.58 10.43 -11.93
C MET A 89 4.97 9.89 -12.23
N ASP A 90 5.88 10.77 -12.63
CA ASP A 90 7.31 10.46 -12.71
C ASP A 90 7.92 10.38 -11.31
N ILE A 91 8.62 9.29 -11.03
CA ILE A 91 9.33 9.05 -9.78
C ILE A 91 10.83 9.03 -10.09
N ASN A 92 11.48 10.14 -9.85
CA ASN A 92 12.92 10.24 -10.07
C ASN A 92 13.56 11.19 -9.05
N PRO A 93 14.48 10.74 -8.17
CA PRO A 93 14.94 9.33 -8.05
C PRO A 93 13.94 8.43 -7.32
N LEU A 94 14.03 7.12 -7.55
CA LEU A 94 13.15 6.12 -6.93
C LEU A 94 13.22 6.12 -5.40
N GLY A 95 14.36 6.51 -4.81
CA GLY A 95 14.50 6.66 -3.36
C GLY A 95 13.64 7.75 -2.73
N GLU A 96 13.01 8.61 -3.53
CA GLU A 96 12.06 9.65 -3.08
C GLU A 96 10.59 9.22 -3.26
N PHE A 97 10.34 7.93 -3.54
CA PHE A 97 9.01 7.41 -3.90
C PHE A 97 7.93 7.84 -2.88
N GLU A 98 8.14 7.59 -1.61
CA GLU A 98 7.20 7.92 -0.54
C GLU A 98 6.97 9.42 -0.44
N HIS A 99 8.02 10.22 -0.54
CA HIS A 99 7.95 11.67 -0.48
C HIS A 99 7.17 12.27 -1.67
N VAL A 100 7.44 11.77 -2.88
CA VAL A 100 6.74 12.23 -4.10
C VAL A 100 5.25 11.92 -4.01
N ILE A 101 4.89 10.71 -3.57
CA ILE A 101 3.49 10.32 -3.42
C ILE A 101 2.80 11.13 -2.34
N HIS A 102 3.41 11.23 -1.15
CA HIS A 102 2.84 12.03 -0.06
C HIS A 102 2.58 13.48 -0.49
N LYS A 103 3.56 14.10 -1.11
CA LYS A 103 3.46 15.50 -1.59
C LYS A 103 2.37 15.68 -2.64
N ALA A 104 2.25 14.74 -3.58
CA ALA A 104 1.28 14.85 -4.69
C ALA A 104 -0.16 14.50 -4.27
N THR A 105 -0.34 13.60 -3.32
CA THR A 105 -1.65 13.03 -3.01
C THR A 105 -2.13 13.28 -1.58
N GLY A 106 -1.23 13.66 -0.67
CA GLY A 106 -1.51 13.77 0.77
C GLY A 106 -1.82 12.42 1.43
N ILE A 107 -1.48 11.30 0.79
CA ILE A 107 -1.55 9.98 1.41
C ILE A 107 -0.45 9.90 2.47
N PRO A 108 -0.74 9.48 3.71
CA PRO A 108 0.31 9.22 4.67
C PRO A 108 1.17 8.04 4.18
N MET A 109 2.49 8.16 4.26
CA MET A 109 3.42 7.14 3.81
C MET A 109 4.26 6.63 4.97
N ILE A 110 4.65 5.36 4.91
CA ILE A 110 5.47 4.69 5.91
C ILE A 110 6.71 4.16 5.18
N SER A 111 7.88 4.58 5.63
CA SER A 111 9.16 4.09 5.12
C SER A 111 9.87 3.29 6.21
N ILE A 112 10.09 2.00 5.94
CA ILE A 112 10.68 1.04 6.88
C ILE A 112 11.87 0.37 6.21
N ASP A 113 13.05 0.54 6.77
CA ASP A 113 14.27 -0.08 6.24
C ASP A 113 14.40 -1.57 6.59
N ARG A 114 13.81 -1.98 7.71
CA ARG A 114 13.91 -3.34 8.22
C ARG A 114 12.55 -3.83 8.70
N THR A 115 12.11 -5.00 8.21
CA THR A 115 10.80 -5.59 8.50
C THR A 115 10.85 -6.78 9.46
N THR A 116 12.05 -7.21 9.91
CA THR A 116 12.22 -8.34 10.80
C THR A 116 13.05 -7.94 12.03
N TYR A 117 12.56 -8.22 13.21
CA TYR A 117 13.14 -7.84 14.48
C TYR A 117 13.14 -9.04 15.44
N VAL A 118 14.04 -9.02 16.41
CA VAL A 118 14.07 -9.96 17.53
C VAL A 118 13.20 -9.39 18.67
N PRO A 119 12.48 -10.22 19.43
CA PRO A 119 11.70 -9.76 20.58
C PRO A 119 12.52 -8.90 21.54
N GLY A 120 11.94 -7.78 21.96
CA GLY A 120 12.60 -6.77 22.81
C GLY A 120 13.40 -5.71 22.05
N GLU A 121 13.62 -5.87 20.75
CA GLU A 121 14.24 -4.82 19.94
C GLU A 121 13.31 -3.62 19.74
N THR A 122 13.94 -2.48 19.46
CA THR A 122 13.23 -1.26 19.07
C THR A 122 13.13 -1.20 17.55
N ALA A 123 11.93 -1.25 17.02
CA ALA A 123 11.67 -0.90 15.64
C ALA A 123 11.69 0.62 15.47
N SER A 124 12.28 1.09 14.37
CA SER A 124 12.35 2.51 14.03
C SER A 124 12.03 2.70 12.56
N PHE A 125 11.16 3.65 12.25
CA PHE A 125 10.70 3.91 10.88
C PHE A 125 10.27 5.35 10.72
N GLU A 126 10.21 5.80 9.47
CA GLU A 126 9.77 7.14 9.12
C GLU A 126 8.31 7.13 8.70
N VAL A 127 7.60 8.19 9.06
CA VAL A 127 6.21 8.44 8.66
C VAL A 127 6.10 9.83 8.06
N LEU A 128 5.60 9.90 6.84
CA LEU A 128 5.23 11.13 6.16
C LEU A 128 3.74 11.38 6.39
N SER A 129 3.42 12.34 7.24
CA SER A 129 2.03 12.67 7.60
C SER A 129 1.98 13.99 8.35
N GLY A 130 0.94 14.80 8.12
CA GLY A 130 0.61 15.95 8.94
C GLY A 130 0.05 15.56 10.33
N SER A 131 -0.57 14.40 10.43
CA SER A 131 -1.22 13.90 11.63
C SER A 131 -0.25 13.25 12.62
N LYS A 132 -0.65 13.18 13.90
CA LYS A 132 0.00 12.38 14.94
C LYS A 132 -0.76 11.08 15.24
N ASP A 133 -1.78 10.76 14.48
CA ASP A 133 -2.53 9.50 14.63
C ASP A 133 -1.74 8.36 13.97
N ILE A 134 -0.73 7.90 14.70
CA ILE A 134 0.18 6.82 14.32
C ILE A 134 0.12 5.77 15.40
N LYS A 135 -0.25 4.55 15.03
CA LYS A 135 -0.41 3.41 15.92
C LYS A 135 0.43 2.24 15.45
N VAL A 136 0.96 1.48 16.39
CA VAL A 136 1.53 0.15 16.16
C VAL A 136 0.67 -0.84 16.91
N LEU A 137 0.16 -1.83 16.22
CA LEU A 137 -0.76 -2.84 16.76
C LEU A 137 -0.08 -4.20 16.68
N ASP A 138 -0.26 -5.02 17.68
CA ASP A 138 0.12 -6.44 17.65
C ASP A 138 -0.91 -7.28 16.87
N ASP A 139 -0.67 -8.59 16.76
CA ASP A 139 -1.54 -9.55 16.09
C ASP A 139 -2.93 -9.72 16.73
N LYS A 140 -3.09 -9.23 17.96
CA LYS A 140 -4.36 -9.20 18.71
C LYS A 140 -5.07 -7.85 18.62
N GLY A 141 -4.47 -6.89 17.91
CA GLY A 141 -4.97 -5.53 17.76
C GLY A 141 -4.72 -4.64 18.98
N GLN A 142 -3.82 -5.04 19.90
CA GLN A 142 -3.44 -4.22 21.04
C GLN A 142 -2.43 -3.16 20.61
N GLU A 143 -2.66 -1.91 21.06
CA GLU A 143 -1.81 -0.78 20.70
C GLU A 143 -0.52 -0.77 21.56
N LEU A 144 0.63 -0.72 20.90
CA LEU A 144 1.92 -0.55 21.53
C LEU A 144 2.22 0.93 21.81
N LYS A 145 3.01 1.18 22.83
CA LYS A 145 3.51 2.53 23.12
C LYS A 145 4.53 2.94 22.05
N VAL A 146 4.25 4.04 21.35
CA VAL A 146 5.13 4.64 20.34
C VAL A 146 5.77 5.91 20.85
N ASN A 147 7.01 6.18 20.43
CA ASN A 147 7.67 7.46 20.58
C ASN A 147 7.72 8.15 19.21
N ILE A 148 7.19 9.36 19.11
CA ILE A 148 7.12 10.12 17.87
C ILE A 148 7.98 11.39 18.02
N ARG A 149 8.93 11.58 17.12
CA ARG A 149 9.76 12.79 17.00
C ARG A 149 9.55 13.43 15.64
N THR A 150 9.14 14.68 15.61
CA THR A 150 9.03 15.45 14.37
C THR A 150 10.42 15.89 13.93
N GLN A 151 10.82 15.55 12.70
CA GLN A 151 12.12 15.94 12.12
C GLN A 151 12.03 17.13 11.17
N GLY A 152 10.84 17.41 10.64
CA GLY A 152 10.57 18.50 9.71
C GLY A 152 9.08 18.61 9.42
N GLU A 153 8.71 19.42 8.45
CA GLU A 153 7.32 19.57 8.05
C GLU A 153 6.78 18.26 7.46
N GLY A 154 5.86 17.62 8.18
CA GLY A 154 5.24 16.35 7.77
C GLY A 154 6.09 15.10 7.98
N VAL A 155 7.37 15.23 8.38
CA VAL A 155 8.26 14.06 8.58
C VAL A 155 8.36 13.71 10.06
N LYS A 156 8.11 12.46 10.40
CA LYS A 156 8.15 11.94 11.77
C LYS A 156 8.97 10.67 11.85
N GLN A 157 9.91 10.67 12.78
CA GLN A 157 10.60 9.44 13.20
C GLN A 157 9.78 8.78 14.29
N VAL A 158 9.39 7.55 14.07
CA VAL A 158 8.60 6.75 15.01
C VAL A 158 9.43 5.58 15.49
N SER A 159 9.34 5.28 16.79
CA SER A 159 9.98 4.09 17.36
C SER A 159 9.08 3.42 18.39
N CYS A 160 9.14 2.10 18.44
CA CYS A 160 8.45 1.28 19.43
C CYS A 160 9.26 0.03 19.77
N VAL A 161 9.10 -0.48 20.98
CA VAL A 161 9.66 -1.76 21.39
C VAL A 161 8.69 -2.86 20.97
N LEU A 162 9.19 -3.91 20.32
CA LEU A 162 8.41 -5.09 19.93
C LEU A 162 8.60 -6.19 21.00
N PRO A 163 7.64 -6.38 21.91
CA PRO A 163 7.88 -7.21 23.10
C PRO A 163 7.96 -8.70 22.80
N ASP A 164 7.20 -9.19 21.85
CA ASP A 164 6.98 -10.61 21.58
C ASP A 164 7.22 -10.99 20.13
N VAL A 165 7.18 -12.29 19.83
CA VAL A 165 7.12 -12.81 18.46
C VAL A 165 5.70 -12.64 17.95
N GLY A 166 5.54 -12.03 16.76
CA GLY A 166 4.25 -11.81 16.14
C GLY A 166 4.33 -10.90 14.91
N LEU A 167 3.20 -10.64 14.32
CA LEU A 167 3.04 -9.62 13.28
C LEU A 167 2.63 -8.31 13.93
N TYR A 168 3.25 -7.23 13.51
CA TYR A 168 2.93 -5.89 13.97
C TYR A 168 2.50 -5.04 12.81
N THR A 169 1.38 -4.34 12.98
CA THR A 169 0.84 -3.45 11.95
C THR A 169 1.04 -2.00 12.35
N VAL A 170 1.70 -1.24 11.50
CA VAL A 170 1.77 0.22 11.62
C VAL A 170 0.58 0.81 10.89
N ARG A 171 -0.21 1.62 11.58
CA ARG A 171 -1.38 2.32 11.01
C ARG A 171 -1.22 3.82 11.17
N VAL A 172 -1.36 4.54 10.08
CA VAL A 172 -1.28 6.01 10.05
C VAL A 172 -2.55 6.58 9.43
N ARG A 173 -3.17 7.52 10.14
CA ARG A 173 -4.36 8.23 9.63
C ARG A 173 -4.08 9.72 9.51
N ASP A 174 -4.43 10.28 8.35
CA ASP A 174 -4.30 11.71 8.08
C ASP A 174 -5.39 12.18 7.11
N ASN A 175 -6.14 13.22 7.49
CA ASN A 175 -7.16 13.85 6.64
C ASN A 175 -8.14 12.85 5.97
N GLY A 176 -8.59 11.85 6.71
CA GLY A 176 -9.52 10.82 6.22
C GLY A 176 -8.88 9.74 5.34
N LYS A 177 -7.56 9.76 5.17
CA LYS A 177 -6.78 8.73 4.51
C LYS A 177 -6.07 7.87 5.54
N GLU A 178 -5.90 6.59 5.22
CA GLU A 178 -5.25 5.63 6.11
C GLU A 178 -4.23 4.81 5.31
N THR A 179 -3.04 4.61 5.88
CA THR A 179 -2.02 3.71 5.35
C THR A 179 -1.66 2.70 6.42
N GLU A 180 -1.53 1.44 6.02
CA GLU A 180 -1.06 0.36 6.86
C GLU A 180 0.22 -0.26 6.28
N GLY A 181 1.17 -0.61 7.17
CA GLY A 181 2.38 -1.38 6.89
C GLY A 181 2.53 -2.53 7.89
N ILE A 182 3.10 -3.66 7.47
CA ILE A 182 3.35 -4.85 8.31
C ILE A 182 4.84 -5.12 8.35
#